data_dfe8edd194103746c35cfc862cf7c039
#
_entry.id   dfe8edd194103746c35cfc862cf7c039
#
_cell.length_a   1.000
_cell.length_b   1.000
_cell.length_c   1.000
_cell.angle_alpha   90.00
_cell.angle_beta   90.00
_cell.angle_gamma   90.00
#
_symmetry.space_group_name_H-M   'P 1'
#
loop_
_entity.id
_entity.type
_entity.pdbx_description
1 polymer ?
#
loop_
_entity_poly.entity_id
_entity_poly.type
_entity_poly.pdbx_seq_one_letter_code
_entity_poly.pdbx_strand_id
1 'polypeptide(L)'
;MRIAFDVDDTLIIPSVVTGNRDIPNYETIAIFKWFQAQGNEMIIWSGSGIDWATTWAEKLGLQARIIAKGSEPVDIAFDDMEVTLGTVNVKVKRIENSISRKEWNQTKRLN
;
A
#
# COMPACT_ATOMS: atom_id res chain seq x y z
N MET A 1 -4.23 9.69 16.22
CA MET A 1 -2.97 9.81 15.45
C MET A 1 -3.29 9.96 13.97
N ARG A 2 -2.33 10.45 13.22
CA ARG A 2 -2.38 10.48 11.76
C ARG A 2 -1.63 9.29 11.22
N ILE A 3 -2.28 8.45 10.43
CA ILE A 3 -1.70 7.22 9.92
C ILE A 3 -1.83 7.19 8.40
N ALA A 4 -0.70 7.12 7.71
CA ALA A 4 -0.64 7.18 6.26
C ALA A 4 -0.27 5.83 5.65
N PHE A 5 -0.94 5.48 4.56
CA PHE A 5 -0.68 4.26 3.79
C PHE A 5 -0.33 4.62 2.36
N ASP A 6 0.75 4.06 1.87
CA ASP A 6 1.10 4.06 0.44
C ASP A 6 0.15 3.13 -0.32
N VAL A 7 0.08 3.29 -1.62
CA VAL A 7 -0.82 2.50 -2.48
C VAL A 7 -0.10 1.28 -3.06
N ASP A 8 0.82 1.50 -4.01
CA ASP A 8 1.48 0.39 -4.71
C ASP A 8 2.35 -0.43 -3.78
N ASP A 9 2.21 -1.75 -3.83
CA ASP A 9 2.93 -2.71 -2.98
C ASP A 9 2.63 -2.57 -1.48
N THR A 10 1.63 -1.76 -1.12
CA THR A 10 1.19 -1.58 0.26
C THR A 10 -0.28 -1.93 0.40
N LEU A 11 -1.19 -1.11 -0.16
CA LEU A 11 -2.62 -1.40 -0.18
C LEU A 11 -3.03 -2.30 -1.34
N ILE A 12 -2.25 -2.33 -2.42
CA ILE A 12 -2.50 -3.18 -3.57
C ILE A 12 -1.27 -4.00 -3.93
N ILE A 13 -1.51 -5.13 -4.57
CA ILE A 13 -0.49 -5.97 -5.18
C ILE A 13 -0.50 -5.66 -6.67
N PRO A 14 0.60 -5.14 -7.24
CA PRO A 14 0.60 -4.68 -8.62
C PRO A 14 0.41 -5.80 -9.64
N SER A 15 -0.12 -5.45 -10.80
CA SER A 15 -0.34 -6.37 -11.92
C SER A 15 0.93 -7.07 -12.41
N VAL A 16 2.09 -6.45 -12.23
CA VAL A 16 3.37 -7.06 -12.56
C VAL A 16 3.64 -8.33 -11.74
N VAL A 17 3.11 -8.40 -10.53
CA VAL A 17 3.22 -9.57 -9.65
C VAL A 17 2.13 -10.60 -9.98
N THR A 18 0.90 -10.15 -10.11
CA THR A 18 -0.25 -11.02 -10.35
C THR A 18 -0.33 -11.52 -11.79
N GLY A 19 0.35 -10.85 -12.72
CA GLY A 19 0.36 -11.18 -14.14
C GLY A 19 -0.88 -10.74 -14.91
N ASN A 20 -1.81 -10.08 -14.28
CA ASN A 20 -3.08 -9.73 -14.90
C ASN A 20 -3.55 -8.32 -14.53
N ARG A 21 -3.84 -8.07 -13.26
CA ARG A 21 -4.40 -6.81 -12.80
C ARG A 21 -3.95 -6.52 -11.37
N ASP A 22 -4.02 -5.26 -11.00
CA ASP A 22 -3.80 -4.85 -9.62
C ASP A 22 -4.90 -5.43 -8.74
N ILE A 23 -4.54 -5.99 -7.60
CA ILE A 23 -5.49 -6.57 -6.66
C ILE A 23 -5.28 -6.03 -5.26
N PRO A 24 -6.33 -6.03 -4.41
CA PRO A 24 -6.20 -5.57 -3.02
C PRO A 24 -5.24 -6.44 -2.21
N ASN A 25 -4.45 -5.80 -1.36
CA ASN A 25 -3.70 -6.49 -0.32
C ASN A 25 -4.55 -6.50 0.94
N TYR A 26 -5.33 -7.56 1.10
CA TYR A 26 -6.33 -7.64 2.18
C TYR A 26 -5.73 -7.60 3.57
N GLU A 27 -4.52 -8.10 3.77
CA GLU A 27 -3.84 -8.03 5.07
C GLU A 27 -3.56 -6.59 5.47
N THR A 28 -3.02 -5.80 4.56
CA THR A 28 -2.73 -4.38 4.82
C THR A 28 -4.03 -3.58 4.95
N ILE A 29 -5.03 -3.89 4.15
CA ILE A 29 -6.35 -3.23 4.25
C ILE A 29 -7.00 -3.51 5.62
N ALA A 30 -6.84 -4.72 6.14
CA ALA A 30 -7.35 -5.06 7.47
C ALA A 30 -6.67 -4.21 8.56
N ILE A 31 -5.37 -3.96 8.42
CA ILE A 31 -4.62 -3.09 9.34
C ILE A 31 -5.14 -1.65 9.24
N PHE A 32 -5.35 -1.15 8.03
CA PHE A 32 -5.94 0.16 7.80
C PHE A 32 -7.29 0.30 8.53
N LYS A 33 -8.17 -0.67 8.32
CA LYS A 33 -9.51 -0.65 8.92
C LYS A 33 -9.47 -0.73 10.44
N TRP A 34 -8.52 -1.46 10.97
CA TRP A 34 -8.34 -1.55 12.42
C TRP A 34 -7.98 -0.19 13.02
N PHE A 35 -6.99 0.51 12.43
CA PHE A 35 -6.62 1.84 12.89
C PHE A 35 -7.77 2.83 12.74
N GLN A 36 -8.51 2.75 11.64
CA GLN A 36 -9.67 3.61 11.41
C GLN A 36 -10.74 3.41 12.49
N ALA A 37 -11.01 2.17 12.86
CA ALA A 37 -11.97 1.84 13.91
C ALA A 37 -11.55 2.36 15.29
N GLN A 38 -10.27 2.59 15.51
CA GLN A 38 -9.73 3.18 16.75
C GLN A 38 -9.83 4.71 16.78
N GLY A 39 -10.41 5.32 15.75
CA GLY A 39 -10.62 6.77 15.71
C GLY A 39 -9.42 7.58 15.19
N ASN A 40 -8.47 6.93 14.52
CA ASN A 40 -7.33 7.64 13.94
C ASN A 40 -7.71 8.36 12.65
N GLU A 41 -6.99 9.45 12.35
CA GLU A 41 -7.08 10.13 11.07
C GLU A 41 -6.32 9.32 10.03
N MET A 42 -7.04 8.80 9.03
CA MET A 42 -6.45 7.98 7.99
C MET A 42 -6.07 8.82 6.78
N ILE A 43 -4.89 8.54 6.25
CA ILE A 43 -4.34 9.21 5.06
C ILE A 43 -3.92 8.15 4.06
N ILE A 44 -4.25 8.38 2.80
CA ILE A 44 -3.74 7.57 1.69
C ILE A 44 -2.98 8.52 0.77
N TRP A 45 -1.75 8.16 0.45
CA TRP A 45 -0.90 8.91 -0.45
C TRP A 45 -0.11 7.97 -1.36
N SER A 46 0.35 8.48 -2.49
CA SER A 46 1.09 7.69 -3.46
C SER A 46 2.15 8.52 -4.15
N GLY A 47 3.31 7.92 -4.38
CA GLY A 47 4.33 8.51 -5.24
C GLY A 47 3.85 8.73 -6.67
N SER A 48 2.80 8.00 -7.09
CA SER A 48 2.16 8.17 -8.40
C SER A 48 1.13 9.31 -8.45
N GLY A 49 0.92 10.01 -7.34
CA GLY A 49 0.10 11.22 -7.29
C GLY A 49 -1.26 11.06 -6.62
N ILE A 50 -1.91 12.21 -6.42
CA ILE A 50 -3.21 12.31 -5.74
C ILE A 50 -4.31 11.56 -6.50
N ASP A 51 -4.33 11.67 -7.82
CA ASP A 51 -5.37 11.03 -8.64
C ASP A 51 -5.30 9.50 -8.53
N TRP A 52 -4.11 8.94 -8.55
CA TRP A 52 -3.89 7.50 -8.35
C TRP A 52 -4.36 7.05 -6.97
N ALA A 53 -3.97 7.79 -5.93
CA ALA A 53 -4.38 7.50 -4.56
C ALA A 53 -5.91 7.60 -4.41
N THR A 54 -6.54 8.61 -4.99
CA THR A 54 -8.00 8.80 -4.97
C THR A 54 -8.71 7.63 -5.66
N THR A 55 -8.23 7.23 -6.83
CA THR A 55 -8.79 6.13 -7.60
C THR A 55 -8.79 4.83 -6.77
N TRP A 56 -7.67 4.53 -6.12
CA TRP A 56 -7.58 3.29 -5.34
C TRP A 56 -8.33 3.36 -4.02
N ALA A 57 -8.35 4.51 -3.36
CA ALA A 57 -9.19 4.68 -2.17
C ALA A 57 -10.66 4.39 -2.48
N GLU A 58 -11.15 4.90 -3.61
CA GLU A 58 -12.51 4.65 -4.07
C GLU A 58 -12.75 3.18 -4.42
N LYS A 59 -11.86 2.57 -5.19
CA LYS A 59 -11.97 1.15 -5.57
C LYS A 59 -11.96 0.22 -4.36
N LEU A 60 -11.16 0.54 -3.37
CA LEU A 60 -11.04 -0.27 -2.15
C LEU A 60 -12.13 0.06 -1.12
N GLY A 61 -12.92 1.10 -1.36
CA GLY A 61 -13.95 1.54 -0.41
C GLY A 61 -13.38 2.08 0.90
N LEU A 62 -12.19 2.68 0.85
CA LEU A 62 -11.51 3.22 2.02
C LEU A 62 -11.73 4.73 2.12
N GLN A 63 -12.18 5.19 3.29
CA GLN A 63 -12.32 6.62 3.56
C GLN A 63 -11.05 7.14 4.20
N ALA A 64 -10.43 8.12 3.55
CA ALA A 64 -9.19 8.73 4.02
C ALA A 64 -9.03 10.11 3.39
N ARG A 65 -8.18 10.93 4.03
CA ARG A 65 -7.69 12.15 3.37
C ARG A 65 -6.67 11.73 2.33
N ILE A 66 -6.80 12.29 1.14
CA ILE A 66 -5.85 12.06 0.05
C ILE A 66 -4.98 13.30 -0.06
N ILE A 67 -3.70 13.15 0.15
CA ILE A 67 -2.72 14.24 0.06
C ILE A 67 -1.49 13.77 -0.72
N ALA A 68 -0.68 14.70 -1.16
CA ALA A 68 0.58 14.38 -1.80
C ALA A 68 1.51 13.67 -0.82
N LYS A 69 2.19 12.62 -1.28
CA LYS A 69 3.06 11.81 -0.42
C LYS A 69 4.14 12.66 0.22
N GLY A 70 4.24 12.60 1.54
CA GLY A 70 5.22 13.34 2.32
C GLY A 70 4.91 14.82 2.52
N SER A 71 3.72 15.30 2.11
CA SER A 71 3.37 16.72 2.20
C SER A 71 2.98 17.20 3.60
N GLU A 72 2.65 16.28 4.50
CA GLU A 72 2.32 16.58 5.89
C GLU A 72 2.99 15.58 6.82
N PRO A 73 3.34 15.98 8.05
CA PRO A 73 3.87 15.04 9.03
C PRO A 73 2.77 14.07 9.48
N VAL A 74 3.15 12.81 9.65
CA VAL A 74 2.27 11.76 10.15
C VAL A 74 2.93 11.00 11.30
N ASP A 75 2.11 10.36 12.13
CA ASP A 75 2.62 9.57 13.25
C ASP A 75 3.17 8.23 12.80
N ILE A 76 2.44 7.53 11.94
CA ILE A 76 2.85 6.23 11.40
C ILE A 76 2.67 6.26 9.89
N ALA A 77 3.71 5.85 9.16
CA ALA A 77 3.67 5.68 7.72
C ALA A 77 3.92 4.21 7.36
N PHE A 78 2.97 3.63 6.62
CA PHE A 78 3.07 2.27 6.06
C PHE A 78 3.48 2.39 4.60
N ASP A 79 4.59 1.75 4.24
CA ASP A 79 5.16 1.82 2.90
C ASP A 79 5.95 0.54 2.61
N ASP A 80 6.04 0.13 1.35
CA ASP A 80 6.85 -1.01 0.94
C ASP A 80 8.33 -0.67 0.83
N MET A 81 8.65 0.61 0.76
CA MET A 81 10.01 1.13 0.72
C MET A 81 10.46 1.56 2.12
N GLU A 82 11.77 1.65 2.32
CA GLU A 82 12.32 2.27 3.52
C GLU A 82 12.16 3.79 3.40
N VAL A 83 11.24 4.34 4.16
CA VAL A 83 10.94 5.78 4.15
C VAL A 83 11.04 6.34 5.57
N THR A 84 11.22 7.66 5.65
CA THR A 84 11.23 8.40 6.91
C THR A 84 10.15 9.49 6.88
N LEU A 85 8.94 9.09 6.53
CA LEU A 85 7.80 9.99 6.35
C LEU A 85 6.97 10.18 7.63
N GLY A 86 7.02 9.22 8.53
CA GLY A 86 6.34 9.27 9.81
C GLY A 86 7.31 9.26 10.98
N THR A 87 6.79 9.53 12.18
CA THR A 87 7.56 9.32 13.42
C THR A 87 7.92 7.83 13.55
N VAL A 88 6.97 6.95 13.21
CA VAL A 88 7.18 5.52 13.07
C VAL A 88 6.97 5.16 11.60
N ASN A 89 7.87 4.37 11.05
CA ASN A 89 7.79 3.93 9.66
C ASN A 89 7.75 2.41 9.63
N VAL A 90 6.64 1.86 9.12
CA VAL A 90 6.41 0.42 9.04
C VAL A 90 6.64 0.00 7.60
N LYS A 91 7.61 -0.88 7.38
CA LYS A 91 7.88 -1.41 6.06
C LYS A 91 6.97 -2.61 5.80
N VAL A 92 6.13 -2.49 4.79
CA VAL A 92 5.26 -3.58 4.35
C VAL A 92 6.03 -4.46 3.38
N LYS A 93 6.07 -5.76 3.66
CA LYS A 93 6.77 -6.69 2.79
C LYS A 93 6.02 -6.85 1.47
N ARG A 94 6.72 -6.66 0.36
CA ARG A 94 6.17 -6.90 -0.97
C ARG A 94 5.88 -8.39 -1.17
N ILE A 95 4.73 -8.70 -1.75
CA ILE A 95 4.38 -10.08 -2.07
C ILE A 95 5.38 -10.69 -3.06
N GLU A 96 5.83 -9.93 -4.04
CA GLU A 96 6.82 -10.36 -5.03
C GLU A 96 8.16 -10.79 -4.43
N ASN A 97 8.48 -10.30 -3.22
CA ASN A 97 9.72 -10.64 -2.54
C ASN A 97 9.75 -12.08 -2.05
N SER A 98 8.61 -12.77 -2.05
CA SER A 98 8.55 -14.18 -1.68
C SER A 98 9.03 -15.09 -2.79
N ILE A 99 8.99 -14.59 -4.04
CA ILE A 99 9.46 -15.30 -5.23
C ILE A 99 9.92 -14.28 -6.26
N SER A 100 11.09 -14.49 -6.86
CA SER A 100 11.58 -13.61 -7.91
C SER A 100 10.82 -13.85 -9.22
N ARG A 101 10.86 -12.85 -10.11
CA ARG A 101 10.26 -12.97 -11.44
C ARG A 101 10.85 -14.17 -12.21
N LYS A 102 12.16 -14.39 -12.05
CA LYS A 102 12.85 -15.53 -12.67
C LYS A 102 12.30 -16.84 -12.13
N GLU A 103 12.16 -16.96 -10.83
CA GLU A 103 11.60 -18.15 -10.19
C GLU A 103 10.15 -18.38 -10.60
N TRP A 104 9.36 -17.31 -10.67
CA TRP A 104 7.99 -17.39 -11.15
C TRP A 104 7.90 -17.94 -12.57
N ASN A 105 8.75 -17.45 -13.47
CA ASN A 105 8.79 -17.92 -14.85
C ASN A 105 9.25 -19.38 -14.96
N GLN A 106 10.19 -19.81 -14.13
CA GLN A 106 10.62 -21.20 -14.05
C GLN A 106 9.50 -22.12 -13.59
N THR A 107 8.73 -21.68 -12.59
CA THR A 107 7.57 -22.44 -12.10
C THR A 107 6.53 -22.64 -13.20
N LYS A 108 6.27 -21.62 -14.00
CA LYS A 108 5.35 -21.72 -15.14
C LYS A 108 5.82 -22.74 -16.18
N ARG A 109 7.13 -22.85 -16.40
CA ARG A 109 7.69 -23.77 -17.37
C ARG A 109 7.56 -25.23 -16.93
N LEU A 110 7.50 -25.48 -15.65
CA LEU A 110 7.38 -26.82 -15.09
C LEU A 110 5.95 -27.36 -15.18
N ASN A 111 5.02 -26.50 -15.42
CA ASN A 111 3.61 -26.86 -15.57
C ASN A 111 3.20 -26.86 -17.05
#